data_5aaf8e3d89c7192577a9fece1417e62e
#
_entry.id   5aaf8e3d89c7192577a9fece1417e62e
#
_cell.length_a   1.000
_cell.length_b   1.000
_cell.length_c   1.000
_cell.angle_alpha   90.00
_cell.angle_beta   90.00
_cell.angle_gamma   90.00
#
_symmetry.space_group_name_H-M   'P 1'
#
loop_
_entity.id
_entity.type
_entity.pdbx_description
1 polymer ?
#
loop_
_entity_poly.entity_id
_entity_poly.type
_entity_poly.pdbx_seq_one_letter_code
_entity_poly.pdbx_strand_id
1 'polypeptide(L)'
;VPDLRTFRPGGARVVAYAVGVIMLVITVVIGLALPDDISFTVAEDITLWLIIIAVLVFLHGIGRSFVRADDDGVEVLNGYRHHRIPWSDIQGFAMGSGAPWPTLVTNDDERVMLFAIQGSDGGYAREAVAYLRSRVPS
;
A
#
# COMPACT_ATOMS: atom_id res chain seq x y z
N VAL A 1 5.42 22.39 -17.98
CA VAL A 1 5.80 21.43 -16.93
C VAL A 1 4.66 20.45 -16.75
N PRO A 2 4.91 19.14 -16.90
CA PRO A 2 3.86 18.15 -16.63
C PRO A 2 3.33 18.25 -15.21
N ASP A 3 2.01 18.23 -15.07
CA ASP A 3 1.38 18.21 -13.74
C ASP A 3 1.41 16.79 -13.18
N LEU A 4 2.44 16.52 -12.39
CA LEU A 4 2.66 15.23 -11.76
C LEU A 4 2.34 15.31 -10.28
N ARG A 5 1.40 14.48 -9.83
CA ARG A 5 1.04 14.41 -8.42
C ARG A 5 1.00 12.96 -7.92
N THR A 6 1.72 12.70 -6.84
CA THR A 6 1.84 11.35 -6.26
C THR A 6 1.24 11.32 -4.86
N PHE A 7 0.40 10.33 -4.61
CA PHE A 7 -0.21 10.07 -3.32
C PHE A 7 0.35 8.77 -2.73
N ARG A 8 0.75 8.81 -1.47
CA ARG A 8 1.30 7.66 -0.73
C ARG A 8 0.56 7.46 0.58
N PRO A 9 0.48 6.21 1.09
CA PRO A 9 -0.21 5.94 2.35
C PRO A 9 0.68 6.37 3.53
N GLY A 10 0.64 7.63 3.92
CA GLY A 10 1.54 8.20 4.92
C GLY A 10 1.53 7.45 6.25
N GLY A 11 0.37 7.32 6.90
CA GLY A 11 0.23 6.60 8.17
C GLY A 11 0.50 5.11 8.04
N ALA A 12 -0.13 4.45 7.07
CA ALA A 12 0.03 3.02 6.86
C ALA A 12 1.48 2.64 6.50
N ARG A 13 2.17 3.49 5.75
CA ARG A 13 3.59 3.29 5.40
C ARG A 13 4.49 3.29 6.63
N VAL A 14 4.33 4.30 7.49
CA VAL A 14 5.12 4.41 8.72
C VAL A 14 4.86 3.20 9.63
N VAL A 15 3.60 2.84 9.84
CA VAL A 15 3.22 1.70 10.68
C VAL A 15 3.78 0.40 10.11
N ALA A 16 3.68 0.18 8.80
CA ALA A 16 4.17 -1.04 8.15
C ALA A 16 5.67 -1.23 8.38
N TYR A 17 6.48 -0.21 8.13
CA TYR A 17 7.93 -0.30 8.33
C TYR A 17 8.31 -0.37 9.80
N ALA A 18 7.62 0.36 10.69
CA ALA A 18 7.85 0.27 12.13
C ALA A 18 7.57 -1.14 12.67
N VAL A 19 6.45 -1.74 12.28
CA VAL A 19 6.10 -3.12 12.67
C VAL A 19 7.14 -4.11 12.15
N GLY A 20 7.60 -3.96 10.92
CA GLY A 20 8.65 -4.82 10.34
C GLY A 20 9.95 -4.75 11.13
N VAL A 21 10.42 -3.55 11.46
CA VAL A 21 11.65 -3.33 12.24
C VAL A 21 11.49 -3.91 13.65
N ILE A 22 10.37 -3.61 14.32
CA ILE A 22 10.11 -4.11 15.68
C ILE A 22 10.07 -5.65 15.68
N MET A 23 9.40 -6.26 14.72
CA MET A 23 9.34 -7.72 14.58
C MET A 23 10.73 -8.33 14.43
N LEU A 24 11.59 -7.75 13.59
CA LEU A 24 12.97 -8.22 13.41
C LEU A 24 13.78 -8.08 14.68
N VAL A 25 13.71 -6.92 15.35
CA VAL A 25 14.45 -6.68 16.59
C VAL A 25 14.02 -7.67 17.68
N ILE A 26 12.72 -7.86 17.87
CA ILE A 26 12.18 -8.82 18.86
C ILE A 26 12.65 -10.23 18.52
N THR A 27 12.59 -10.65 17.26
CA THR A 27 13.02 -11.99 16.84
C THR A 27 14.50 -12.22 17.17
N VAL A 28 15.36 -11.25 16.87
CA VAL A 28 16.81 -11.36 17.16
C VAL A 28 17.05 -11.37 18.66
N VAL A 29 16.42 -10.46 19.43
CA VAL A 29 16.59 -10.37 20.88
C VAL A 29 16.14 -11.66 21.56
N ILE A 30 14.99 -12.20 21.19
CA ILE A 30 14.52 -13.48 21.74
C ILE A 30 15.50 -14.60 21.39
N GLY A 31 15.94 -14.68 20.13
CA GLY A 31 16.91 -15.70 19.70
C GLY A 31 18.22 -15.66 20.49
N LEU A 32 18.72 -14.47 20.81
CA LEU A 32 19.95 -14.30 21.59
C LEU A 32 19.74 -14.56 23.11
N ALA A 33 18.51 -14.40 23.60
CA ALA A 33 18.17 -14.55 25.01
C ALA A 33 17.68 -15.96 25.38
N LEU A 34 17.52 -16.86 24.41
CA LEU A 34 17.08 -18.23 24.67
C LEU A 34 18.11 -18.98 25.52
N PRO A 35 17.67 -19.73 26.56
CA PRO A 35 18.54 -20.63 27.32
C PRO A 35 19.16 -21.69 26.43
N ASP A 36 20.34 -22.18 26.78
CA ASP A 36 21.10 -23.17 26.00
C ASP A 36 20.38 -24.51 25.84
N ASP A 37 19.45 -24.83 26.74
CA ASP A 37 18.62 -26.04 26.71
C ASP A 37 17.42 -25.96 25.76
N ILE A 38 17.13 -24.76 25.24
CA ILE A 38 16.08 -24.53 24.25
C ILE A 38 16.72 -24.30 22.89
N SER A 39 16.51 -25.24 22.00
CA SER A 39 17.02 -25.11 20.62
C SER A 39 15.93 -25.47 19.61
N PHE A 40 15.93 -24.76 18.51
CA PHE A 40 15.08 -25.09 17.37
C PHE A 40 15.77 -26.12 16.46
N THR A 41 14.97 -26.99 15.89
CA THR A 41 15.43 -27.83 14.78
C THR A 41 15.67 -26.98 13.53
N VAL A 42 16.44 -27.47 12.58
CA VAL A 42 16.68 -26.78 11.31
C VAL A 42 15.35 -26.48 10.59
N ALA A 43 14.39 -27.42 10.63
CA ALA A 43 13.09 -27.23 10.01
C ALA A 43 12.29 -26.10 10.67
N GLU A 44 12.33 -26.00 11.98
CA GLU A 44 11.66 -24.92 12.73
C GLU A 44 12.29 -23.55 12.43
N ASP A 45 13.61 -23.46 12.39
CA ASP A 45 14.32 -22.24 12.02
C ASP A 45 13.96 -21.80 10.60
N ILE A 46 14.00 -22.70 9.64
CA ILE A 46 13.62 -22.38 8.24
C ILE A 46 12.18 -21.88 8.18
N THR A 47 11.27 -22.58 8.86
CA THR A 47 9.85 -22.20 8.87
C THR A 47 9.66 -20.79 9.48
N LEU A 48 10.32 -20.52 10.61
CA LEU A 48 10.26 -19.21 11.26
C LEU A 48 10.71 -18.09 10.30
N TRP A 49 11.88 -18.26 9.68
CA TRP A 49 12.42 -17.23 8.79
C TRP A 49 11.60 -17.07 7.52
N LEU A 50 11.01 -18.15 6.98
CA LEU A 50 10.09 -18.05 5.84
C LEU A 50 8.85 -17.24 6.19
N ILE A 51 8.28 -17.41 7.38
CA ILE A 51 7.14 -16.64 7.85
C ILE A 51 7.54 -15.18 8.01
N ILE A 52 8.66 -14.89 8.64
CA ILE A 52 9.17 -13.53 8.83
C ILE A 52 9.37 -12.83 7.48
N ILE A 53 10.01 -13.49 6.53
CA ILE A 53 10.23 -12.96 5.19
C ILE A 53 8.90 -12.68 4.49
N ALA A 54 7.93 -13.59 4.57
CA ALA A 54 6.61 -13.41 3.99
C ALA A 54 5.91 -12.17 4.57
N VAL A 55 5.96 -11.99 5.89
CA VAL A 55 5.40 -10.80 6.56
C VAL A 55 6.12 -9.53 6.12
N LEU A 56 7.45 -9.53 6.06
CA LEU A 56 8.24 -8.38 5.62
C LEU A 56 7.92 -7.99 4.16
N VAL A 57 7.78 -8.97 3.28
CA VAL A 57 7.38 -8.75 1.89
C VAL A 57 5.98 -8.10 1.83
N PHE A 58 5.05 -8.59 2.62
CA PHE A 58 3.70 -8.03 2.71
C PHE A 58 3.72 -6.57 3.22
N LEU A 59 4.44 -6.30 4.30
CA LEU A 59 4.59 -4.95 4.87
C LEU A 59 5.26 -3.99 3.89
N HIS A 60 6.29 -4.44 3.19
CA HIS A 60 6.93 -3.64 2.14
C HIS A 60 5.96 -3.34 0.99
N GLY A 61 5.10 -4.27 0.64
CA GLY A 61 4.03 -4.05 -0.35
C GLY A 61 3.13 -2.88 0.03
N ILE A 62 2.74 -2.79 1.31
CA ILE A 62 1.97 -1.64 1.81
C ILE A 62 2.78 -0.36 1.67
N GLY A 63 4.03 -0.37 2.12
CA GLY A 63 4.87 0.83 2.14
C GLY A 63 5.22 1.36 0.75
N ARG A 64 5.33 0.49 -0.25
CA ARG A 64 5.68 0.88 -1.61
C ARG A 64 4.50 1.34 -2.46
N SER A 65 3.27 1.15 -2.01
CA SER A 65 2.06 1.51 -2.76
C SER A 65 2.00 3.01 -3.05
N PHE A 66 1.53 3.37 -4.24
CA PHE A 66 1.30 4.76 -4.61
C PHE A 66 0.19 4.90 -5.65
N VAL A 67 -0.35 6.10 -5.74
CA VAL A 67 -1.20 6.55 -6.85
C VAL A 67 -0.55 7.80 -7.43
N ARG A 68 -0.23 7.77 -8.71
CA ARG A 68 0.42 8.89 -9.41
C ARG A 68 -0.46 9.34 -10.56
N ALA A 69 -0.82 10.61 -10.54
CA ALA A 69 -1.55 11.25 -11.61
C ALA A 69 -0.60 12.14 -12.43
N ASP A 70 -0.64 11.99 -13.74
CA ASP A 70 0.07 12.84 -14.67
C ASP A 70 -0.86 13.30 -15.82
N ASP A 71 -0.30 13.92 -16.85
CA ASP A 71 -1.11 14.43 -17.96
C ASP A 71 -1.75 13.34 -18.81
N ASP A 72 -1.17 12.14 -18.82
CA ASP A 72 -1.63 11.01 -19.65
C ASP A 72 -2.62 10.10 -18.94
N GLY A 73 -2.56 10.03 -17.62
CA GLY A 73 -3.44 9.13 -16.88
C GLY A 73 -3.05 8.95 -15.42
N VAL A 74 -3.49 7.83 -14.86
CA VAL A 74 -3.23 7.44 -13.48
C VAL A 74 -2.44 6.15 -13.44
N GLU A 75 -1.32 6.18 -12.74
CA GLU A 75 -0.51 5.01 -12.43
C GLU A 75 -0.80 4.57 -10.99
N VAL A 76 -1.18 3.33 -10.81
CA VAL A 76 -1.54 2.76 -9.51
C VAL A 76 -0.63 1.59 -9.20
N LEU A 77 0.03 1.65 -8.06
CA LEU A 77 0.77 0.52 -7.50
C LEU A 77 0.10 0.10 -6.19
N ASN A 78 -0.57 -1.03 -6.22
CA ASN A 78 -1.17 -1.67 -5.05
C ASN A 78 -0.26 -2.80 -4.58
N GLY A 79 0.71 -2.49 -3.72
CA GLY A 79 1.72 -3.44 -3.32
C GLY A 79 2.62 -3.85 -4.48
N TYR A 80 2.35 -5.02 -5.06
CA TYR A 80 3.10 -5.58 -6.19
C TYR A 80 2.30 -5.61 -7.49
N ARG A 81 1.05 -5.13 -7.48
CA ARG A 81 0.20 -5.04 -8.67
C ARG A 81 0.23 -3.63 -9.23
N HIS A 82 0.62 -3.52 -10.47
CA HIS A 82 0.75 -2.26 -11.18
C HIS A 82 -0.36 -2.08 -12.20
N HIS A 83 -0.95 -0.88 -12.24
CA HIS A 83 -1.96 -0.49 -13.22
C HIS A 83 -1.59 0.85 -13.83
N ARG A 84 -1.82 1.02 -15.12
CA ARG A 84 -1.70 2.29 -15.81
C ARG A 84 -2.97 2.53 -16.62
N ILE A 85 -3.72 3.59 -16.32
CA ILE A 85 -5.04 3.83 -16.90
C ILE A 85 -5.06 5.25 -17.46
N PRO A 86 -5.23 5.41 -18.79
CA PRO A 86 -5.38 6.73 -19.39
C PRO A 86 -6.62 7.46 -18.88
N TRP A 87 -6.56 8.79 -18.80
CA TRP A 87 -7.71 9.59 -18.37
C TRP A 87 -8.97 9.33 -19.20
N SER A 88 -8.80 9.06 -20.49
CA SER A 88 -9.92 8.75 -21.40
C SER A 88 -10.69 7.48 -21.03
N ASP A 89 -10.04 6.54 -20.33
CA ASP A 89 -10.64 5.27 -19.93
C ASP A 89 -11.24 5.32 -18.52
N ILE A 90 -11.11 6.43 -17.82
CA ILE A 90 -11.58 6.59 -16.45
C ILE A 90 -12.97 7.19 -16.46
N GLN A 91 -13.95 6.45 -15.93
CA GLN A 91 -15.31 6.95 -15.70
C GLN A 91 -15.35 7.88 -14.48
N GLY A 92 -14.67 7.52 -13.40
CA GLY A 92 -14.64 8.31 -12.19
C GLY A 92 -13.95 7.62 -11.04
N PHE A 93 -14.01 8.30 -9.88
CA PHE A 93 -13.49 7.80 -8.62
C PHE A 93 -14.62 7.76 -7.60
N ALA A 94 -14.77 6.63 -6.94
CA ALA A 94 -15.80 6.43 -5.93
C ALA A 94 -15.15 6.26 -4.55
N MET A 95 -15.69 6.96 -3.56
CA MET A 95 -15.32 6.75 -2.16
C MET A 95 -16.57 6.91 -1.31
N GLY A 96 -17.14 5.79 -0.88
CA GLY A 96 -18.31 5.76 0.00
C GLY A 96 -17.98 6.22 1.41
N SER A 97 -19.02 6.61 2.16
CA SER A 97 -18.88 6.92 3.58
C SER A 97 -18.37 5.69 4.33
N GLY A 98 -17.29 5.84 5.10
CA GLY A 98 -16.67 4.74 5.82
C GLY A 98 -15.83 3.79 4.98
N ALA A 99 -15.66 4.04 3.68
CA ALA A 99 -14.79 3.24 2.83
C ALA A 99 -13.32 3.40 3.26
N PRO A 100 -12.55 2.29 3.35
CA PRO A 100 -11.14 2.36 3.76
C PRO A 100 -10.24 2.99 2.70
N TRP A 101 -10.63 2.92 1.42
CA TRP A 101 -9.91 3.53 0.28
C TRP A 101 -10.88 3.84 -0.86
N PRO A 102 -10.52 4.77 -1.76
CA PRO A 102 -11.31 5.03 -2.95
C PRO A 102 -11.11 3.94 -4.01
N THR A 103 -12.02 3.92 -4.97
CA THR A 103 -11.98 3.01 -6.12
C THR A 103 -12.01 3.83 -7.42
N LEU A 104 -11.08 3.53 -8.32
CA LEU A 104 -11.10 4.04 -9.69
C LEU A 104 -12.03 3.14 -10.51
N VAL A 105 -12.96 3.73 -11.22
CA VAL A 105 -13.91 3.01 -12.10
C VAL A 105 -13.59 3.37 -13.54
N THR A 106 -13.38 2.35 -14.37
CA THR A 106 -13.14 2.53 -15.81
C THR A 106 -14.46 2.60 -16.58
N ASN A 107 -14.38 3.01 -17.85
CA ASN A 107 -15.55 3.04 -18.74
C ASN A 107 -16.14 1.66 -19.00
N ASP A 108 -15.36 0.60 -18.80
CA ASP A 108 -15.81 -0.80 -18.92
C ASP A 108 -16.32 -1.38 -17.59
N ASP A 109 -16.56 -0.52 -16.60
CA ASP A 109 -16.98 -0.89 -15.24
C ASP A 109 -15.96 -1.73 -14.45
N GLU A 110 -14.72 -1.82 -14.91
CA GLU A 110 -13.64 -2.38 -14.10
C GLU A 110 -13.33 -1.47 -12.92
N ARG A 111 -12.99 -2.09 -11.80
CA ARG A 111 -12.71 -1.39 -10.55
C ARG A 111 -11.28 -1.63 -10.10
N VAL A 112 -10.54 -0.55 -9.89
CA VAL A 112 -9.19 -0.59 -9.37
C VAL A 112 -9.17 0.12 -8.01
N MET A 113 -8.84 -0.61 -6.97
CA MET A 113 -8.73 -0.05 -5.63
C MET A 113 -7.47 0.80 -5.52
N LEU A 114 -7.56 1.91 -4.81
CA LEU A 114 -6.44 2.84 -4.61
C LEU A 114 -5.95 2.74 -3.17
N PHE A 115 -5.23 1.67 -2.85
CA PHE A 115 -4.78 1.39 -1.49
C PHE A 115 -3.85 2.47 -0.92
N ALA A 116 -3.14 3.21 -1.77
CA ALA A 116 -2.25 4.28 -1.34
C ALA A 116 -2.99 5.49 -0.75
N ILE A 117 -4.29 5.64 -1.04
CA ILE A 117 -5.13 6.68 -0.48
C ILE A 117 -5.99 6.04 0.60
N GLN A 118 -5.63 6.27 1.87
CA GLN A 118 -6.31 5.65 3.01
C GLN A 118 -7.34 6.61 3.60
N GLY A 119 -8.56 6.11 3.81
CA GLY A 119 -9.61 6.88 4.46
C GLY A 119 -9.22 7.38 5.87
N SER A 120 -8.38 6.61 6.56
CA SER A 120 -7.82 6.99 7.86
C SER A 120 -6.90 8.21 7.83
N ASP A 121 -6.38 8.61 6.66
CA ASP A 121 -5.59 9.83 6.50
C ASP A 121 -6.45 11.11 6.44
N GLY A 122 -7.76 10.99 6.55
CA GLY A 122 -8.69 12.11 6.71
C GLY A 122 -8.65 13.12 5.58
N GLY A 123 -8.25 14.38 5.90
CA GLY A 123 -8.19 15.47 4.93
C GLY A 123 -7.31 15.18 3.71
N TYR A 124 -6.19 14.51 3.91
CA TYR A 124 -5.29 14.10 2.82
C TYR A 124 -6.02 13.19 1.81
N ALA A 125 -6.78 12.21 2.29
CA ALA A 125 -7.54 11.33 1.42
C ALA A 125 -8.64 12.08 0.65
N ARG A 126 -9.37 12.97 1.31
CA ARG A 126 -10.41 13.80 0.67
C ARG A 126 -9.82 14.70 -0.41
N GLU A 127 -8.70 15.35 -0.14
CA GLU A 127 -8.01 16.20 -1.12
C GLU A 127 -7.52 15.39 -2.31
N ALA A 128 -6.96 14.20 -2.07
CA ALA A 128 -6.49 13.31 -3.12
C ALA A 128 -7.64 12.90 -4.06
N VAL A 129 -8.77 12.47 -3.51
CA VAL A 129 -9.94 12.08 -4.29
C VAL A 129 -10.51 13.26 -5.06
N ALA A 130 -10.63 14.44 -4.43
CA ALA A 130 -11.10 15.65 -5.08
C ALA A 130 -10.20 16.05 -6.26
N TYR A 131 -8.90 15.98 -6.08
CA TYR A 131 -7.93 16.26 -7.15
C TYR A 131 -8.10 15.28 -8.33
N LEU A 132 -8.16 13.98 -8.04
CA LEU A 132 -8.33 12.97 -9.09
C LEU A 132 -9.63 13.16 -9.86
N ARG A 133 -10.73 13.44 -9.15
CA ARG A 133 -12.02 13.72 -9.78
C ARG A 133 -11.99 14.95 -10.68
N SER A 134 -11.24 15.97 -10.31
CA SER A 134 -11.11 17.19 -11.10
C SER A 134 -10.37 16.97 -12.43
N ARG A 135 -9.61 15.92 -12.54
CA ARG A 135 -8.82 15.59 -13.74
C ARG A 135 -9.57 14.70 -14.74
N VAL A 136 -10.69 14.10 -14.33
CA VAL A 136 -11.48 13.25 -15.25
C VAL A 136 -12.13 14.13 -16.31
N PRO A 137 -11.99 13.79 -17.63
CA PRO A 137 -12.64 14.53 -18.70
C PRO A 137 -14.18 14.50 -18.57
N SER A 138 -14.80 15.62 -18.90
CA SER A 138 -16.27 15.75 -18.89
C SER A 138 -16.88 15.03 -20.09
#